data_a0753ddf7e32b72bdccba92627293c85
#
_entry.id   a0753ddf7e32b72bdccba92627293c85
#
_cell.length_a   1.000
_cell.length_b   1.000
_cell.length_c   1.000
_cell.angle_alpha   90.00
_cell.angle_beta   90.00
_cell.angle_gamma   90.00
#
_symmetry.space_group_name_H-M   'P 1'
#
loop_
_entity.id
_entity.type
_entity.pdbx_description
1 polymer ?
#
loop_
_entity_poly.entity_id
_entity_poly.type
_entity_poly.pdbx_seq_one_letter_code
_entity_poly.pdbx_strand_id
1 'polypeptide(L)'
;MKPQYEHVTFAPGCSIRVYHRQLAHIPFEWHRHPEYELTLTLNSRGRRFVGDHVAHYADDDLVLVPPNLPHTWSSNARIDRDAPEVALVVWFDGDWARRMADCCPEYAPLRSLLRRAAPGLAFDAETARAMRARLPQLLDSSPRVRLAAALDTLADLAEAGGEPLATAQAYGRPDAAATSTDLATPEAERLDRVLDAIDRRFHEPLRVDALAAVAHMSERTLQRLFVRHLGESVGRYVQRLRIAHACRHLVGTDWPIATVAARCGIPNAANFNRQFLATRGITPGAYRQFFLRHGHPPADDARADLDTRPPSLERAATTATTPRK
;
A
#
# COMPACT_ATOMS: atom_id res chain seq x y z
N MET A 1 -12.95 14.00 2.02
CA MET A 1 -12.36 13.08 2.99
C MET A 1 -10.88 12.96 2.65
N LYS A 2 -9.96 12.98 3.64
CA LYS A 2 -8.51 12.89 3.37
C LYS A 2 -8.13 11.42 3.24
N PRO A 3 -7.38 11.00 2.19
CA PRO A 3 -6.93 9.63 2.07
C PRO A 3 -5.89 9.31 3.15
N GLN A 4 -5.98 8.12 3.71
CA GLN A 4 -4.95 7.59 4.61
C GLN A 4 -3.76 7.13 3.76
N TYR A 5 -2.56 7.23 4.31
CA TYR A 5 -1.40 6.67 3.65
C TYR A 5 -1.23 5.22 4.10
N GLU A 6 -1.36 4.30 3.17
CA GLU A 6 -1.09 2.89 3.40
C GLU A 6 0.40 2.60 3.19
N HIS A 7 0.96 1.77 4.04
CA HIS A 7 2.34 1.32 3.89
C HIS A 7 2.37 -0.12 3.40
N VAL A 8 2.76 -0.29 2.14
CA VAL A 8 2.94 -1.60 1.54
C VAL A 8 4.31 -2.16 1.90
N THR A 9 4.35 -3.31 2.59
CA THR A 9 5.60 -3.98 2.97
C THR A 9 5.84 -5.18 2.07
N PHE A 10 6.95 -5.18 1.34
CA PHE A 10 7.37 -6.32 0.53
C PHE A 10 8.12 -7.33 1.40
N ALA A 11 7.89 -8.62 1.18
CA ALA A 11 8.69 -9.64 1.83
C ALA A 11 10.16 -9.56 1.36
N PRO A 12 11.14 -9.90 2.22
CA PRO A 12 12.55 -9.88 1.83
C PRO A 12 12.80 -10.68 0.55
N GLY A 13 13.51 -10.09 -0.41
CA GLY A 13 13.83 -10.73 -1.69
C GLY A 13 12.66 -10.85 -2.68
N CYS A 14 11.53 -10.20 -2.43
CA CYS A 14 10.38 -10.18 -3.35
C CYS A 14 10.24 -8.81 -4.02
N SER A 15 10.04 -8.81 -5.34
CA SER A 15 9.81 -7.61 -6.15
C SER A 15 8.35 -7.20 -6.21
N ILE A 16 7.45 -8.09 -5.84
CA ILE A 16 6.01 -7.87 -5.80
C ILE A 16 5.46 -8.34 -4.46
N ARG A 17 4.32 -7.79 -4.08
CA ARG A 17 3.50 -8.29 -2.97
C ARG A 17 2.13 -8.69 -3.51
N VAL A 18 1.68 -9.88 -3.17
CA VAL A 18 0.31 -10.34 -3.40
C VAL A 18 -0.41 -10.42 -2.08
N TYR A 19 -1.60 -9.85 -2.02
CA TYR A 19 -2.45 -9.86 -0.84
C TYR A 19 -3.84 -10.36 -1.20
N HIS A 20 -4.25 -11.45 -0.57
CA HIS A 20 -5.52 -12.10 -0.79
C HIS A 20 -6.40 -11.91 0.44
N ARG A 21 -7.36 -11.01 0.36
CA ARG A 21 -8.32 -10.74 1.42
C ARG A 21 -9.61 -11.50 1.15
N GLN A 22 -10.05 -12.29 2.11
CA GLN A 22 -11.39 -12.90 2.13
C GLN A 22 -12.20 -12.20 3.23
N LEU A 23 -13.25 -11.52 2.85
CA LEU A 23 -13.96 -10.58 3.71
C LEU A 23 -15.45 -10.88 3.78
N ALA A 24 -16.08 -10.55 4.91
CA ALA A 24 -17.52 -10.53 5.02
C ALA A 24 -18.14 -9.44 4.14
N HIS A 25 -17.47 -8.30 4.02
CA HIS A 25 -17.75 -7.20 3.10
C HIS A 25 -16.43 -6.42 2.88
N ILE A 26 -16.28 -5.78 1.72
CA ILE A 26 -15.15 -4.89 1.43
C ILE A 26 -15.47 -3.52 2.05
N PRO A 27 -14.75 -3.09 3.12
CA PRO A 27 -15.03 -1.84 3.80
C PRO A 27 -14.54 -0.63 3.00
N PHE A 28 -15.12 0.54 3.26
CA PHE A 28 -14.65 1.81 2.69
C PHE A 28 -13.38 2.25 3.42
N GLU A 29 -12.22 2.05 2.81
CA GLU A 29 -10.90 2.43 3.33
C GLU A 29 -10.22 3.39 2.33
N TRP A 30 -10.51 4.70 2.41
CA TRP A 30 -9.96 5.69 1.49
C TRP A 30 -8.47 5.92 1.77
N HIS A 31 -7.60 5.43 0.88
CA HIS A 31 -6.14 5.40 1.09
C HIS A 31 -5.36 5.68 -0.19
N ARG A 32 -4.04 5.79 -0.05
CA ARG A 32 -3.05 5.89 -1.14
C ARG A 32 -1.69 5.37 -0.67
N HIS A 33 -0.87 4.93 -1.59
CA HIS A 33 0.50 4.42 -1.40
C HIS A 33 1.36 4.70 -2.64
N PRO A 34 2.72 4.63 -2.55
CA PRO A 34 3.62 4.96 -3.65
C PRO A 34 3.83 3.82 -4.67
N GLU A 35 3.26 2.65 -4.45
CA GLU A 35 3.33 1.53 -5.37
C GLU A 35 2.21 1.59 -6.42
N TYR A 36 2.38 0.90 -7.54
CA TYR A 36 1.27 0.51 -8.39
C TYR A 36 0.48 -0.60 -7.68
N GLU A 37 -0.83 -0.56 -7.83
CA GLU A 37 -1.74 -1.56 -7.31
C GLU A 37 -2.61 -2.13 -8.44
N LEU A 38 -2.54 -3.44 -8.64
CA LEU A 38 -3.49 -4.16 -9.47
C LEU A 38 -4.47 -4.89 -8.55
N THR A 39 -5.73 -4.46 -8.55
CA THR A 39 -6.78 -5.02 -7.70
C THR A 39 -7.82 -5.72 -8.54
N LEU A 40 -8.11 -6.98 -8.18
CA LEU A 40 -9.24 -7.77 -8.67
C LEU A 40 -10.20 -8.05 -7.52
N THR A 41 -11.46 -7.62 -7.65
CA THR A 41 -12.51 -7.96 -6.69
C THR A 41 -13.41 -9.06 -7.22
N LEU A 42 -13.71 -10.05 -6.36
CA LEU A 42 -14.54 -11.21 -6.71
C LEU A 42 -15.66 -11.37 -5.70
N ASN A 43 -16.78 -11.94 -6.17
CA ASN A 43 -17.96 -12.22 -5.38
C ASN A 43 -18.55 -11.00 -4.67
N SER A 44 -18.33 -9.82 -5.22
CA SER A 44 -18.77 -8.57 -4.62
C SER A 44 -19.33 -7.60 -5.65
N ARG A 45 -20.16 -6.70 -5.20
CA ARG A 45 -20.66 -5.55 -5.94
C ARG A 45 -20.83 -4.37 -5.02
N GLY A 46 -20.55 -3.17 -5.53
CA GLY A 46 -20.61 -1.98 -4.70
C GLY A 46 -20.19 -0.73 -5.44
N ARG A 47 -19.44 0.13 -4.78
CA ARG A 47 -18.88 1.35 -5.36
C ARG A 47 -17.36 1.33 -5.32
N ARG A 48 -16.75 1.72 -6.43
CA ARG A 48 -15.32 1.96 -6.56
C ARG A 48 -15.06 3.46 -6.63
N PHE A 49 -14.04 3.90 -5.91
CA PHE A 49 -13.58 5.28 -5.85
C PHE A 49 -12.10 5.28 -6.25
N VAL A 50 -11.74 6.00 -7.31
CA VAL A 50 -10.36 6.14 -7.79
C VAL A 50 -10.14 7.59 -8.18
N GLY A 51 -9.36 8.35 -7.39
CA GLY A 51 -9.25 9.79 -7.57
C GLY A 51 -10.60 10.49 -7.40
N ASP A 52 -11.04 11.18 -8.43
CA ASP A 52 -12.36 11.83 -8.53
C ASP A 52 -13.42 10.96 -9.23
N HIS A 53 -13.03 9.78 -9.71
CA HIS A 53 -13.95 8.84 -10.34
C HIS A 53 -14.70 8.02 -9.29
N VAL A 54 -16.03 7.97 -9.43
CA VAL A 54 -16.92 7.13 -8.60
C VAL A 54 -17.86 6.37 -9.53
N ALA A 55 -17.79 5.03 -9.46
CA ALA A 55 -18.67 4.17 -10.25
C ALA A 55 -19.13 2.95 -9.47
N HIS A 56 -20.19 2.30 -9.93
CA HIS A 56 -20.55 0.97 -9.48
C HIS A 56 -19.60 -0.05 -10.10
N TYR A 57 -19.25 -1.07 -9.30
CA TYR A 57 -18.53 -2.24 -9.78
C TYR A 57 -19.34 -3.52 -9.48
N ALA A 58 -19.05 -4.56 -10.22
CA ALA A 58 -19.62 -5.90 -10.07
C ALA A 58 -18.49 -6.95 -9.95
N ASP A 59 -18.83 -8.22 -10.11
CA ASP A 59 -17.84 -9.32 -10.12
C ASP A 59 -16.78 -9.12 -11.20
N ASP A 60 -15.58 -9.62 -10.93
CA ASP A 60 -14.44 -9.49 -11.82
C ASP A 60 -14.05 -8.02 -12.12
N ASP A 61 -14.18 -7.10 -11.12
CA ASP A 61 -13.69 -5.72 -11.26
C ASP A 61 -12.17 -5.70 -11.17
N LEU A 62 -11.50 -5.43 -12.29
CA LEU A 62 -10.04 -5.39 -12.40
C LEU A 62 -9.57 -3.96 -12.69
N VAL A 63 -8.74 -3.43 -11.79
CA VAL A 63 -8.25 -2.05 -11.87
C VAL A 63 -6.77 -1.97 -11.58
N LEU A 64 -6.04 -1.22 -12.40
CA LEU A 64 -4.66 -0.81 -12.14
C LEU A 64 -4.64 0.63 -11.64
N VAL A 65 -4.22 0.83 -10.39
CA VAL A 65 -4.10 2.13 -9.73
C VAL A 65 -2.62 2.56 -9.74
N PRO A 66 -2.29 3.79 -10.16
CA PRO A 66 -0.93 4.29 -10.14
C PRO A 66 -0.51 4.78 -8.75
N PRO A 67 0.80 5.03 -8.55
CA PRO A 67 1.32 5.60 -7.31
C PRO A 67 0.59 6.86 -6.86
N ASN A 68 0.29 6.91 -5.56
CA ASN A 68 -0.29 8.07 -4.87
C ASN A 68 -1.69 8.50 -5.32
N LEU A 69 -2.35 7.83 -6.24
CA LEU A 69 -3.74 8.11 -6.57
C LEU A 69 -4.65 7.56 -5.46
N PRO A 70 -5.42 8.40 -4.76
CA PRO A 70 -6.32 7.94 -3.71
C PRO A 70 -7.40 7.01 -4.27
N HIS A 71 -7.65 5.90 -3.58
CA HIS A 71 -8.61 4.91 -4.03
C HIS A 71 -9.22 4.10 -2.88
N THR A 72 -10.32 3.44 -3.17
CA THR A 72 -10.97 2.43 -2.31
C THR A 72 -12.12 1.73 -3.04
N TRP A 73 -12.49 0.57 -2.53
CA TRP A 73 -13.74 -0.10 -2.85
C TRP A 73 -14.62 -0.14 -1.61
N SER A 74 -15.93 -0.21 -1.82
CA SER A 74 -16.91 -0.42 -0.77
C SER A 74 -18.03 -1.30 -1.30
N SER A 75 -18.13 -2.51 -0.79
CA SER A 75 -19.18 -3.44 -1.22
C SER A 75 -20.53 -3.11 -0.59
N ASN A 76 -21.59 -3.39 -1.33
CA ASN A 76 -22.98 -3.29 -0.85
C ASN A 76 -23.62 -4.66 -0.70
N ALA A 77 -23.14 -5.66 -1.45
CA ALA A 77 -23.68 -7.00 -1.41
C ALA A 77 -22.71 -8.03 -2.00
N ARG A 78 -22.76 -9.24 -1.47
CA ARG A 78 -22.18 -10.42 -2.09
C ARG A 78 -23.05 -10.91 -3.22
N ILE A 79 -22.45 -11.55 -4.22
CA ILE A 79 -23.15 -12.21 -5.31
C ILE A 79 -23.59 -13.60 -4.86
N ASP A 80 -22.62 -14.42 -4.43
CA ASP A 80 -22.87 -15.66 -3.71
C ASP A 80 -22.78 -15.41 -2.19
N ARG A 81 -23.87 -15.64 -1.47
CA ARG A 81 -23.97 -15.36 -0.03
C ARG A 81 -23.18 -16.33 0.83
N ASP A 82 -22.91 -17.52 0.31
CA ASP A 82 -22.23 -18.61 1.03
C ASP A 82 -20.71 -18.54 0.87
N ALA A 83 -20.20 -17.69 -0.05
CA ALA A 83 -18.79 -17.44 -0.27
C ALA A 83 -18.35 -16.05 0.24
N PRO A 84 -17.10 -15.86 0.68
CA PRO A 84 -16.59 -14.55 1.06
C PRO A 84 -16.43 -13.63 -0.17
N GLU A 85 -16.49 -12.33 0.06
CA GLU A 85 -15.99 -11.36 -0.90
C GLU A 85 -14.48 -11.42 -0.93
N VAL A 86 -13.89 -11.29 -2.11
CA VAL A 86 -12.44 -11.37 -2.29
C VAL A 86 -11.91 -10.06 -2.86
N ALA A 87 -10.85 -9.55 -2.26
CA ALA A 87 -9.99 -8.55 -2.86
C ALA A 87 -8.60 -9.18 -3.04
N LEU A 88 -8.22 -9.44 -4.28
CA LEU A 88 -6.86 -9.82 -4.64
C LEU A 88 -6.10 -8.57 -5.07
N VAL A 89 -5.01 -8.28 -4.39
CA VAL A 89 -4.21 -7.10 -4.63
C VAL A 89 -2.77 -7.49 -4.95
N VAL A 90 -2.23 -6.96 -6.03
CA VAL A 90 -0.83 -7.12 -6.42
C VAL A 90 -0.17 -5.75 -6.44
N TRP A 91 0.76 -5.51 -5.50
CA TRP A 91 1.58 -4.31 -5.48
C TRP A 91 2.94 -4.53 -6.11
N PHE A 92 3.41 -3.53 -6.83
CA PHE A 92 4.75 -3.49 -7.39
C PHE A 92 5.30 -2.07 -7.48
N ASP A 93 6.62 -1.97 -7.40
CA ASP A 93 7.33 -0.71 -7.53
C ASP A 93 7.44 -0.27 -9.00
N GLY A 94 7.16 1.00 -9.28
CA GLY A 94 7.17 1.52 -10.65
C GLY A 94 8.56 1.54 -11.28
N ASP A 95 9.63 1.80 -10.51
CA ASP A 95 11.01 1.76 -11.01
C ASP A 95 11.44 0.34 -11.33
N TRP A 96 11.00 -0.63 -10.52
CA TRP A 96 11.21 -2.04 -10.83
C TRP A 96 10.55 -2.41 -12.17
N ALA A 97 9.28 -2.06 -12.38
CA ALA A 97 8.56 -2.38 -13.62
C ALA A 97 9.20 -1.70 -14.84
N ARG A 98 9.68 -0.44 -14.70
CA ARG A 98 10.44 0.25 -15.77
C ARG A 98 11.74 -0.47 -16.10
N ARG A 99 12.51 -0.90 -15.08
CA ARG A 99 13.74 -1.68 -15.31
C ARG A 99 13.47 -2.99 -16.04
N MET A 100 12.37 -3.69 -15.72
CA MET A 100 11.98 -4.90 -16.45
C MET A 100 11.70 -4.60 -17.93
N ALA A 101 10.98 -3.51 -18.21
CA ALA A 101 10.71 -3.05 -19.57
C ALA A 101 11.98 -2.59 -20.32
N ASP A 102 13.02 -2.17 -19.59
CA ASP A 102 14.28 -1.70 -20.16
C ASP A 102 15.25 -2.83 -20.49
N CYS A 103 15.30 -3.87 -19.67
CA CYS A 103 16.25 -4.95 -19.83
C CYS A 103 15.69 -6.17 -20.60
N CYS A 104 14.34 -6.31 -20.72
CA CYS A 104 13.68 -7.42 -21.38
C CYS A 104 12.75 -6.91 -22.49
N PRO A 105 13.11 -7.08 -23.78
CA PRO A 105 12.31 -6.59 -24.92
C PRO A 105 10.85 -7.09 -24.91
N GLU A 106 10.61 -8.30 -24.41
CA GLU A 106 9.29 -8.91 -24.29
C GLU A 106 8.37 -8.11 -23.34
N TYR A 107 8.96 -7.40 -22.38
CA TYR A 107 8.23 -6.54 -21.43
C TYR A 107 8.29 -5.05 -21.80
N ALA A 108 8.84 -4.67 -22.93
CA ALA A 108 8.86 -3.27 -23.39
C ALA A 108 7.46 -2.61 -23.40
N PRO A 109 6.34 -3.33 -23.70
CA PRO A 109 4.99 -2.77 -23.62
C PRO A 109 4.58 -2.25 -22.24
N LEU A 110 5.20 -2.70 -21.15
CA LEU A 110 4.92 -2.21 -19.80
C LEU A 110 5.13 -0.69 -19.68
N ARG A 111 6.08 -0.10 -20.40
CA ARG A 111 6.25 1.36 -20.41
C ARG A 111 4.98 2.09 -20.85
N SER A 112 4.29 1.54 -21.87
CA SER A 112 3.03 2.10 -22.35
C SER A 112 1.92 1.90 -21.33
N LEU A 113 1.84 0.72 -20.70
CA LEU A 113 0.86 0.43 -19.65
C LEU A 113 1.02 1.42 -18.49
N LEU A 114 2.24 1.60 -17.95
CA LEU A 114 2.49 2.50 -16.83
C LEU A 114 2.13 3.95 -17.15
N ARG A 115 2.39 4.42 -18.38
CA ARG A 115 1.95 5.77 -18.81
C ARG A 115 0.45 5.89 -18.90
N ARG A 116 -0.23 4.91 -19.53
CA ARG A 116 -1.70 4.89 -19.65
C ARG A 116 -2.37 4.79 -18.28
N ALA A 117 -1.74 4.10 -17.33
CA ALA A 117 -2.26 3.91 -15.99
C ALA A 117 -2.24 5.17 -15.11
N ALA A 118 -1.68 6.29 -15.56
CA ALA A 118 -1.65 7.53 -14.78
C ALA A 118 -3.01 7.97 -14.18
N PRO A 119 -4.15 7.87 -14.88
CA PRO A 119 -5.47 8.17 -14.32
C PRO A 119 -6.12 6.98 -13.59
N GLY A 120 -5.41 5.86 -13.38
CA GLY A 120 -6.04 4.58 -13.09
C GLY A 120 -6.71 3.97 -14.32
N LEU A 121 -6.62 2.65 -14.50
CA LEU A 121 -7.24 1.94 -15.62
C LEU A 121 -8.18 0.87 -15.10
N ALA A 122 -9.41 0.84 -15.61
CA ALA A 122 -10.31 -0.28 -15.47
C ALA A 122 -10.23 -1.18 -16.72
N PHE A 123 -10.21 -2.49 -16.52
CA PHE A 123 -10.15 -3.47 -17.58
C PHE A 123 -11.49 -4.18 -17.75
N ASP A 124 -11.72 -4.74 -18.92
CA ASP A 124 -12.94 -5.45 -19.23
C ASP A 124 -13.03 -6.83 -18.53
N ALA A 125 -14.19 -7.44 -18.59
CA ALA A 125 -14.46 -8.72 -17.93
C ALA A 125 -13.69 -9.89 -18.56
N GLU A 126 -13.23 -9.80 -19.81
CA GLU A 126 -12.42 -10.83 -20.43
C GLU A 126 -11.01 -10.81 -19.87
N THR A 127 -10.40 -9.63 -19.79
CA THR A 127 -9.11 -9.38 -19.16
C THR A 127 -9.11 -9.78 -17.68
N ALA A 128 -10.18 -9.44 -16.96
CA ALA A 128 -10.34 -9.79 -15.55
C ALA A 128 -10.42 -11.32 -15.34
N ARG A 129 -11.15 -12.03 -16.20
CA ARG A 129 -11.22 -13.50 -16.17
C ARG A 129 -9.89 -14.17 -16.49
N ALA A 130 -9.10 -13.60 -17.41
CA ALA A 130 -7.75 -14.10 -17.70
C ALA A 130 -6.84 -13.97 -16.47
N MET A 131 -6.89 -12.84 -15.74
CA MET A 131 -6.19 -12.69 -14.47
C MET A 131 -6.69 -13.67 -13.42
N ARG A 132 -8.02 -13.84 -13.28
CA ARG A 132 -8.62 -14.81 -12.35
C ARG A 132 -8.10 -16.24 -12.57
N ALA A 133 -7.87 -16.63 -13.81
CA ALA A 133 -7.31 -17.95 -14.15
C ALA A 133 -5.87 -18.15 -13.62
N ARG A 134 -5.14 -17.06 -13.34
CA ARG A 134 -3.77 -17.10 -12.76
C ARG A 134 -3.73 -17.05 -11.23
N LEU A 135 -4.87 -17.01 -10.55
CA LEU A 135 -4.92 -16.98 -9.07
C LEU A 135 -4.08 -18.08 -8.41
N PRO A 136 -4.12 -19.36 -8.85
CA PRO A 136 -3.31 -20.39 -8.22
C PRO A 136 -1.82 -20.07 -8.25
N GLN A 137 -1.30 -19.56 -9.37
CA GLN A 137 0.10 -19.19 -9.49
C GLN A 137 0.47 -17.95 -8.65
N LEU A 138 -0.46 -17.00 -8.50
CA LEU A 138 -0.24 -15.80 -7.69
C LEU A 138 -0.29 -16.07 -6.19
N LEU A 139 -1.12 -17.01 -5.73
CA LEU A 139 -1.35 -17.26 -4.30
C LEU A 139 -0.45 -18.35 -3.73
N ASP A 140 -0.46 -19.55 -4.31
CA ASP A 140 0.09 -20.76 -3.70
C ASP A 140 1.47 -21.16 -4.24
N SER A 141 2.13 -20.27 -5.00
CA SER A 141 3.37 -20.58 -5.68
C SER A 141 4.60 -20.03 -4.96
N SER A 142 5.77 -20.57 -5.30
CA SER A 142 7.05 -20.00 -4.88
C SER A 142 7.19 -18.54 -5.34
N PRO A 143 8.02 -17.71 -4.68
CA PRO A 143 8.23 -16.32 -5.09
C PRO A 143 8.58 -16.14 -6.56
N ARG A 144 9.35 -17.07 -7.15
CA ARG A 144 9.72 -17.06 -8.57
C ARG A 144 8.50 -17.30 -9.49
N VAL A 145 7.65 -18.28 -9.18
CA VAL A 145 6.46 -18.59 -9.98
C VAL A 145 5.45 -17.46 -9.86
N ARG A 146 5.27 -16.93 -8.66
CA ARG A 146 4.41 -15.76 -8.41
C ARG A 146 4.86 -14.53 -9.19
N LEU A 147 6.16 -14.26 -9.23
CA LEU A 147 6.72 -13.16 -10.01
C LEU A 147 6.49 -13.35 -11.50
N ALA A 148 6.70 -14.56 -12.04
CA ALA A 148 6.45 -14.88 -13.45
C ALA A 148 4.97 -14.65 -13.81
N ALA A 149 4.05 -15.17 -12.98
CA ALA A 149 2.61 -14.99 -13.21
C ALA A 149 2.18 -13.50 -13.16
N ALA A 150 2.79 -12.71 -12.27
CA ALA A 150 2.53 -11.28 -12.22
C ALA A 150 3.08 -10.53 -13.45
N LEU A 151 4.29 -10.87 -13.92
CA LEU A 151 4.86 -10.30 -15.14
C LEU A 151 4.03 -10.64 -16.38
N ASP A 152 3.61 -11.89 -16.53
CA ASP A 152 2.73 -12.32 -17.62
C ASP A 152 1.38 -11.58 -17.58
N THR A 153 0.82 -11.39 -16.35
CA THR A 153 -0.40 -10.61 -16.20
C THR A 153 -0.19 -9.17 -16.64
N LEU A 154 0.89 -8.52 -16.21
CA LEU A 154 1.19 -7.14 -16.59
C LEU A 154 1.46 -7.00 -18.10
N ALA A 155 2.07 -8.00 -18.74
CA ALA A 155 2.29 -8.02 -20.18
C ALA A 155 0.95 -8.08 -20.93
N ASP A 156 0.03 -8.97 -20.53
CA ASP A 156 -1.32 -9.03 -21.11
C ASP A 156 -2.10 -7.73 -20.92
N LEU A 157 -2.01 -7.11 -19.73
CA LEU A 157 -2.62 -5.79 -19.48
C LEU A 157 -2.01 -4.67 -20.33
N ALA A 158 -0.74 -4.81 -20.73
CA ALA A 158 -0.10 -3.85 -21.62
C ALA A 158 -0.67 -3.92 -23.05
N GLU A 159 -1.09 -5.09 -23.50
CA GLU A 159 -1.74 -5.35 -24.79
C GLU A 159 -3.24 -5.08 -24.74
N ALA A 160 -3.86 -5.33 -23.60
CA ALA A 160 -5.27 -5.04 -23.39
C ALA A 160 -5.55 -3.53 -23.45
N GLY A 161 -6.74 -3.21 -23.90
CA GLY A 161 -7.31 -1.87 -23.69
C GLY A 161 -7.51 -1.65 -22.18
N GLY A 162 -7.79 -0.41 -21.79
CA GLY A 162 -8.18 -0.07 -20.42
C GLY A 162 -8.83 1.30 -20.45
N GLU A 163 -9.95 1.43 -19.72
CA GLU A 163 -10.65 2.72 -19.63
C GLU A 163 -10.02 3.58 -18.54
N PRO A 164 -9.60 4.83 -18.84
CA PRO A 164 -9.10 5.75 -17.84
C PRO A 164 -10.21 6.13 -16.85
N LEU A 165 -9.87 6.18 -15.56
CA LEU A 165 -10.85 6.45 -14.51
C LEU A 165 -10.84 7.90 -14.05
N ALA A 166 -9.78 8.38 -13.45
CA ALA A 166 -9.71 9.71 -12.87
C ALA A 166 -9.42 10.80 -13.91
N THR A 167 -9.83 12.04 -13.61
CA THR A 167 -9.47 13.20 -14.43
C THR A 167 -8.02 13.65 -14.14
N ALA A 168 -7.45 14.42 -15.08
CA ALA A 168 -6.10 14.96 -14.93
C ALA A 168 -5.90 15.84 -13.67
N GLN A 169 -6.98 16.38 -13.11
CA GLN A 169 -6.96 17.16 -11.88
C GLN A 169 -6.83 16.29 -10.63
N ALA A 170 -7.29 15.04 -10.67
CA ALA A 170 -7.31 14.13 -9.52
C ALA A 170 -5.98 13.41 -9.29
N TYR A 171 -5.25 13.12 -10.37
CA TYR A 171 -3.90 12.57 -10.27
C TYR A 171 -2.89 13.67 -10.60
N GLY A 172 -2.26 14.23 -9.57
CA GLY A 172 -1.08 15.05 -9.80
C GLY A 172 -0.04 14.19 -10.54
N ARG A 173 0.43 14.68 -11.67
CA ARG A 173 1.25 14.03 -12.70
C ARG A 173 2.28 13.04 -12.16
N PRO A 174 2.29 11.77 -12.61
CA PRO A 174 3.41 10.88 -12.40
C PRO A 174 4.53 11.24 -13.39
N ASP A 175 5.77 11.26 -12.87
CA ASP A 175 7.03 11.29 -13.61
C ASP A 175 7.20 12.25 -14.79
N ALA A 176 7.89 13.36 -14.53
CA ALA A 176 8.48 14.26 -15.50
C ALA A 176 9.65 13.63 -16.30
N ALA A 177 9.57 12.34 -16.66
CA ALA A 177 10.51 11.67 -17.56
C ALA A 177 9.91 11.30 -18.93
N ALA A 178 8.63 11.63 -19.19
CA ALA A 178 8.01 11.41 -20.49
C ALA A 178 7.62 12.77 -21.10
N THR A 179 8.42 13.22 -22.04
CA THR A 179 8.13 14.27 -23.02
C THR A 179 6.67 14.30 -23.44
N SER A 180 5.94 15.34 -23.06
CA SER A 180 5.04 16.10 -23.93
C SER A 180 4.39 17.25 -23.15
N THR A 181 4.54 18.39 -23.69
CA THR A 181 3.81 19.66 -23.72
C THR A 181 2.39 19.59 -23.17
N ASP A 182 2.22 19.66 -21.81
CA ASP A 182 1.06 20.32 -21.18
C ASP A 182 1.28 20.43 -19.65
N LEU A 183 1.63 21.64 -19.27
CA LEU A 183 1.40 22.41 -18.05
C LEU A 183 1.34 21.61 -16.69
N ALA A 184 2.47 21.01 -16.27
CA ALA A 184 2.75 20.87 -14.86
C ALA A 184 2.77 22.27 -14.25
N THR A 185 1.88 22.54 -13.26
CA THR A 185 1.97 23.82 -12.56
C THR A 185 3.34 23.90 -11.89
N PRO A 186 4.03 25.03 -11.91
CA PRO A 186 5.32 25.21 -11.24
C PRO A 186 5.29 24.82 -9.74
N GLU A 187 4.10 24.77 -9.15
CA GLU A 187 3.86 24.34 -7.76
C GLU A 187 3.99 22.83 -7.58
N ALA A 188 3.45 22.00 -8.50
CA ALA A 188 3.54 20.54 -8.44
C ALA A 188 4.99 20.08 -8.59
N GLU A 189 5.74 20.62 -9.58
CA GLU A 189 7.16 20.29 -9.75
C GLU A 189 8.02 20.68 -8.54
N ARG A 190 7.67 21.78 -7.87
CA ARG A 190 8.36 22.20 -6.64
C ARG A 190 8.06 21.25 -5.49
N LEU A 191 6.81 20.79 -5.38
CA LEU A 191 6.42 19.81 -4.36
C LEU A 191 7.14 18.49 -4.57
N ASP A 192 7.19 17.99 -5.82
CA ASP A 192 7.87 16.74 -6.15
C ASP A 192 9.36 16.78 -5.80
N ARG A 193 10.05 17.90 -6.08
CA ARG A 193 11.46 18.06 -5.64
C ARG A 193 11.64 17.97 -4.13
N VAL A 194 10.68 18.48 -3.37
CA VAL A 194 10.71 18.38 -1.90
C VAL A 194 10.43 16.96 -1.44
N LEU A 195 9.43 16.29 -2.02
CA LEU A 195 9.12 14.90 -1.70
C LEU A 195 10.32 13.99 -1.99
N ASP A 196 10.96 14.15 -3.15
CA ASP A 196 12.20 13.47 -3.50
C ASP A 196 13.36 13.72 -2.52
N ALA A 197 13.49 14.96 -2.05
CA ALA A 197 14.51 15.30 -1.08
C ALA A 197 14.23 14.66 0.30
N ILE A 198 12.95 14.59 0.69
CA ILE A 198 12.51 13.91 1.91
C ILE A 198 12.78 12.41 1.79
N ASP A 199 12.41 11.77 0.69
CA ASP A 199 12.56 10.32 0.49
C ASP A 199 14.03 9.88 0.52
N ARG A 200 14.93 10.67 -0.06
CA ARG A 200 16.36 10.38 0.00
C ARG A 200 16.98 10.60 1.38
N ARG A 201 16.43 11.50 2.19
CA ARG A 201 17.07 11.99 3.42
C ARG A 201 16.19 11.85 4.66
N PHE A 202 15.08 11.09 4.63
CA PHE A 202 14.15 10.95 5.77
C PHE A 202 14.83 10.48 7.05
N HIS A 203 15.92 9.73 6.96
CA HIS A 203 16.70 9.22 8.08
C HIS A 203 17.58 10.27 8.76
N GLU A 204 17.78 11.43 8.12
CA GLU A 204 18.55 12.55 8.64
C GLU A 204 17.67 13.57 9.40
N PRO A 205 18.25 14.47 10.21
CA PRO A 205 17.52 15.63 10.70
C PRO A 205 17.09 16.52 9.53
N LEU A 206 15.80 16.55 9.23
CA LEU A 206 15.23 17.40 8.18
C LEU A 206 14.71 18.70 8.78
N ARG A 207 15.21 19.83 8.27
CA ARG A 207 14.73 21.17 8.60
C ARG A 207 13.80 21.66 7.49
N VAL A 208 12.69 22.30 7.89
CA VAL A 208 11.67 22.78 6.93
C VAL A 208 12.22 23.88 6.03
N ASP A 209 13.10 24.76 6.55
CA ASP A 209 13.78 25.78 5.78
C ASP A 209 14.67 25.20 4.67
N ALA A 210 15.44 24.16 5.00
CA ALA A 210 16.29 23.46 4.02
C ALA A 210 15.45 22.76 2.93
N LEU A 211 14.31 22.15 3.29
CA LEU A 211 13.40 21.57 2.33
C LEU A 211 12.73 22.63 1.43
N ALA A 212 12.36 23.78 2.00
CA ALA A 212 11.80 24.89 1.24
C ALA A 212 12.81 25.46 0.22
N ALA A 213 14.11 25.53 0.62
CA ALA A 213 15.19 25.99 -0.25
C ALA A 213 15.39 25.07 -1.48
N VAL A 214 15.21 23.73 -1.35
CA VAL A 214 15.28 22.77 -2.47
C VAL A 214 14.32 23.12 -3.60
N ALA A 215 13.19 23.68 -3.26
CA ALA A 215 12.14 24.04 -4.22
C ALA A 215 12.03 25.56 -4.46
N HIS A 216 13.03 26.34 -4.00
CA HIS A 216 13.05 27.81 -4.16
C HIS A 216 11.76 28.48 -3.66
N MET A 217 11.31 28.12 -2.46
CA MET A 217 10.10 28.67 -1.84
C MET A 217 10.32 29.04 -0.36
N SER A 218 9.41 29.82 0.21
CA SER A 218 9.40 30.08 1.64
C SER A 218 8.84 28.88 2.42
N GLU A 219 9.21 28.71 3.70
CA GLU A 219 8.64 27.70 4.58
C GLU A 219 7.11 27.77 4.64
N ARG A 220 6.55 28.98 4.72
CA ARG A 220 5.09 29.20 4.71
C ARG A 220 4.44 28.68 3.45
N THR A 221 5.07 28.87 2.28
CA THR A 221 4.60 28.35 1.01
C THR A 221 4.64 26.84 0.99
N LEU A 222 5.76 26.24 1.44
CA LEU A 222 5.92 24.79 1.54
C LEU A 222 4.87 24.17 2.46
N GLN A 223 4.65 24.69 3.66
CA GLN A 223 3.63 24.20 4.59
C GLN A 223 2.22 24.29 3.98
N ARG A 224 1.89 25.38 3.29
CA ARG A 224 0.60 25.54 2.61
C ARG A 224 0.43 24.51 1.48
N LEU A 225 1.46 24.26 0.68
CA LEU A 225 1.42 23.25 -0.38
C LEU A 225 1.24 21.84 0.20
N PHE A 226 1.97 21.48 1.26
CA PHE A 226 1.79 20.18 1.93
C PHE A 226 0.36 20.01 2.45
N VAL A 227 -0.19 21.00 3.13
CA VAL A 227 -1.58 20.92 3.60
C VAL A 227 -2.57 20.85 2.44
N ARG A 228 -2.35 21.61 1.36
CA ARG A 228 -3.22 21.64 0.19
C ARG A 228 -3.21 20.33 -0.60
N HIS A 229 -2.02 19.79 -0.92
CA HIS A 229 -1.87 18.63 -1.79
C HIS A 229 -1.82 17.30 -1.03
N LEU A 230 -1.23 17.29 0.16
CA LEU A 230 -1.03 16.08 0.96
C LEU A 230 -1.94 16.02 2.20
N GLY A 231 -2.64 17.10 2.49
CA GLY A 231 -3.59 17.17 3.60
C GLY A 231 -2.96 17.22 5.00
N GLU A 232 -1.63 17.32 5.10
CA GLU A 232 -0.91 17.29 6.36
C GLU A 232 0.33 18.21 6.34
N SER A 233 0.94 18.46 7.50
CA SER A 233 2.17 19.26 7.58
C SER A 233 3.39 18.44 7.12
N VAL A 234 4.46 19.12 6.69
CA VAL A 234 5.75 18.51 6.36
C VAL A 234 6.26 17.59 7.49
N GLY A 235 6.21 18.05 8.74
CA GLY A 235 6.67 17.29 9.88
C GLY A 235 5.87 16.01 10.11
N ARG A 236 4.55 16.05 9.91
CA ARG A 236 3.69 14.86 10.04
C ARG A 236 3.93 13.88 8.90
N TYR A 237 4.13 14.36 7.68
CA TYR A 237 4.51 13.53 6.53
C TYR A 237 5.82 12.78 6.79
N VAL A 238 6.89 13.50 7.19
CA VAL A 238 8.20 12.91 7.50
C VAL A 238 8.09 11.89 8.65
N GLN A 239 7.35 12.22 9.71
CA GLN A 239 7.12 11.29 10.82
C GLN A 239 6.48 9.98 10.34
N ARG A 240 5.43 10.08 9.54
CA ARG A 240 4.71 8.93 9.03
C ARG A 240 5.57 8.08 8.09
N LEU A 241 6.36 8.71 7.21
CA LEU A 241 7.33 8.04 6.36
C LEU A 241 8.38 7.27 7.19
N ARG A 242 8.91 7.87 8.26
CA ARG A 242 9.85 7.21 9.18
C ARG A 242 9.25 5.98 9.86
N ILE A 243 8.00 6.09 10.32
CA ILE A 243 7.29 4.94 10.93
C ILE A 243 7.05 3.85 9.90
N ALA A 244 6.73 4.20 8.66
CA ALA A 244 6.58 3.26 7.57
C ALA A 244 7.87 2.46 7.30
N HIS A 245 9.02 3.14 7.22
CA HIS A 245 10.33 2.48 7.12
C HIS A 245 10.65 1.62 8.35
N ALA A 246 10.25 2.07 9.55
CA ALA A 246 10.42 1.28 10.75
C ALA A 246 9.63 -0.04 10.70
N CYS A 247 8.38 -0.03 10.23
CA CYS A 247 7.59 -1.24 10.02
C CYS A 247 8.32 -2.23 9.10
N ARG A 248 8.90 -1.75 7.98
CA ARG A 248 9.68 -2.59 7.06
C ARG A 248 10.89 -3.23 7.76
N HIS A 249 11.65 -2.47 8.53
CA HIS A 249 12.80 -3.01 9.26
C HIS A 249 12.41 -3.95 10.39
N LEU A 250 11.28 -3.69 11.06
CA LEU A 250 10.78 -4.56 12.14
C LEU A 250 10.41 -5.96 11.63
N VAL A 251 9.91 -6.08 10.41
CA VAL A 251 9.53 -7.38 9.82
C VAL A 251 10.62 -8.00 8.95
N GLY A 252 11.48 -7.18 8.34
CA GLY A 252 12.52 -7.62 7.41
C GLY A 252 13.89 -7.87 8.05
N THR A 253 14.08 -7.57 9.33
CA THR A 253 15.37 -7.72 10.02
C THR A 253 15.20 -8.10 11.48
N ASP A 254 16.24 -8.73 12.06
CA ASP A 254 16.32 -9.01 13.49
C ASP A 254 16.97 -7.87 14.31
N TRP A 255 17.10 -6.69 13.72
CA TRP A 255 17.75 -5.57 14.39
C TRP A 255 17.05 -5.21 15.70
N PRO A 256 17.81 -4.84 16.74
CA PRO A 256 17.22 -4.26 17.95
C PRO A 256 16.30 -3.07 17.61
N ILE A 257 15.21 -2.93 18.34
CA ILE A 257 14.23 -1.84 18.12
C ILE A 257 14.90 -0.46 18.15
N ALA A 258 15.88 -0.26 19.04
CA ALA A 258 16.66 0.98 19.11
C ALA A 258 17.47 1.24 17.83
N THR A 259 18.00 0.20 17.19
CA THR A 259 18.71 0.31 15.90
C THR A 259 17.75 0.66 14.79
N VAL A 260 16.56 0.04 14.75
CA VAL A 260 15.51 0.40 13.79
C VAL A 260 15.12 1.87 13.94
N ALA A 261 14.86 2.32 15.18
CA ALA A 261 14.52 3.71 15.47
C ALA A 261 15.58 4.70 14.97
N ALA A 262 16.85 4.43 15.26
CA ALA A 262 17.96 5.29 14.84
C ALA A 262 18.09 5.34 13.31
N ARG A 263 17.99 4.20 12.62
CA ARG A 263 18.06 4.13 11.15
C ARG A 263 16.89 4.80 10.45
N CYS A 264 15.75 4.92 11.14
CA CYS A 264 14.59 5.65 10.63
C CYS A 264 14.60 7.15 11.03
N GLY A 265 15.70 7.66 11.57
CA GLY A 265 15.84 9.08 11.93
C GLY A 265 15.09 9.48 13.21
N ILE A 266 14.76 8.53 14.09
CA ILE A 266 14.15 8.76 15.41
C ILE A 266 15.02 8.09 16.50
N PRO A 267 16.23 8.61 16.76
CA PRO A 267 17.20 7.92 17.63
C PRO A 267 16.79 7.82 19.09
N ASN A 268 15.85 8.65 19.54
CA ASN A 268 15.30 8.57 20.90
C ASN A 268 14.24 7.46 20.97
N ALA A 269 14.56 6.36 21.66
CA ALA A 269 13.69 5.19 21.75
C ALA A 269 12.31 5.48 22.38
N ALA A 270 12.25 6.33 23.41
CA ALA A 270 10.98 6.70 24.04
C ALA A 270 10.09 7.49 23.07
N ASN A 271 10.69 8.44 22.33
CA ASN A 271 10.00 9.20 21.29
C ASN A 271 9.55 8.29 20.15
N PHE A 272 10.40 7.37 19.72
CA PHE A 272 10.06 6.36 18.69
C PHE A 272 8.86 5.51 19.11
N ASN A 273 8.89 4.93 20.31
CA ASN A 273 7.79 4.11 20.83
C ASN A 273 6.47 4.90 20.87
N ARG A 274 6.51 6.15 21.35
CA ARG A 274 5.32 7.01 21.40
C ARG A 274 4.77 7.31 20.01
N GLN A 275 5.65 7.69 19.05
CA GLN A 275 5.24 7.99 17.68
C GLN A 275 4.72 6.75 16.96
N PHE A 276 5.37 5.61 17.15
CA PHE A 276 4.96 4.34 16.55
C PHE A 276 3.59 3.90 17.07
N LEU A 277 3.40 3.92 18.40
CA LEU A 277 2.12 3.61 19.03
C LEU A 277 1.00 4.56 18.57
N ALA A 278 1.29 5.86 18.48
CA ALA A 278 0.32 6.83 17.98
C ALA A 278 -0.08 6.63 16.52
N THR A 279 0.83 6.08 15.70
CA THR A 279 0.61 5.86 14.27
C THR A 279 0.00 4.48 13.97
N ARG A 280 0.40 3.43 14.72
CA ARG A 280 0.04 2.03 14.45
C ARG A 280 -0.88 1.39 15.50
N GLY A 281 -1.19 2.09 16.57
CA GLY A 281 -2.04 1.56 17.65
C GLY A 281 -1.38 0.53 18.55
N ILE A 282 -0.20 0.02 18.21
CA ILE A 282 0.55 -0.98 18.98
C ILE A 282 2.03 -0.60 19.10
N THR A 283 2.75 -1.23 20.03
CA THR A 283 4.20 -0.97 20.21
C THR A 283 5.03 -1.62 19.08
N PRO A 284 6.25 -1.12 18.77
CA PRO A 284 7.13 -1.73 17.77
C PRO A 284 7.44 -3.21 18.06
N GLY A 285 7.59 -3.57 19.34
CA GLY A 285 7.83 -4.97 19.74
C GLY A 285 6.62 -5.86 19.48
N ALA A 286 5.41 -5.38 19.83
CA ALA A 286 4.17 -6.10 19.57
C ALA A 286 3.92 -6.24 18.06
N TYR A 287 4.24 -5.22 17.26
CA TYR A 287 4.15 -5.25 15.81
C TYR A 287 5.02 -6.36 15.20
N ARG A 288 6.30 -6.44 15.60
CA ARG A 288 7.23 -7.49 15.18
C ARG A 288 6.72 -8.89 15.59
N GLN A 289 6.30 -9.04 16.83
CA GLN A 289 5.79 -10.30 17.38
C GLN A 289 4.53 -10.78 16.66
N PHE A 290 3.64 -9.86 16.30
CA PHE A 290 2.43 -10.17 15.54
C PHE A 290 2.81 -10.71 14.15
N PHE A 291 3.71 -10.02 13.45
CA PHE A 291 4.17 -10.46 12.13
C PHE A 291 4.84 -11.84 12.17
N LEU A 292 5.70 -12.09 13.18
CA LEU A 292 6.36 -13.41 13.33
C LEU A 292 5.37 -14.55 13.56
N ARG A 293 4.21 -14.28 14.19
CA ARG A 293 3.18 -15.28 14.43
C ARG A 293 2.24 -15.51 13.26
N HIS A 294 1.93 -14.46 12.52
CA HIS A 294 0.83 -14.46 11.54
C HIS A 294 1.31 -14.34 10.09
N GLY A 295 2.58 -14.01 9.85
CA GLY A 295 3.14 -13.82 8.51
C GLY A 295 2.69 -12.54 7.78
N HIS A 296 1.90 -11.70 8.43
CA HIS A 296 1.43 -10.42 7.91
C HIS A 296 1.45 -9.34 9.02
N PRO A 297 1.55 -8.05 8.68
CA PRO A 297 1.44 -6.98 9.67
C PRO A 297 0.03 -6.93 10.27
N PRO A 298 -0.13 -6.43 11.53
CA PRO A 298 -1.44 -6.18 12.08
C PRO A 298 -2.19 -5.16 11.23
N ALA A 299 -3.51 -5.35 11.08
CA ALA A 299 -4.38 -4.34 10.48
C ALA A 299 -4.30 -3.04 11.28
N ASP A 300 -4.48 -1.88 10.62
CA ASP A 300 -4.43 -0.57 11.30
C ASP A 300 -5.52 -0.41 12.40
N ASP A 301 -6.53 -1.30 12.43
CA ASP A 301 -7.57 -1.40 13.45
C ASP A 301 -7.26 -2.41 14.59
N ALA A 302 -6.00 -2.78 14.79
CA ALA A 302 -5.59 -3.77 15.81
C ALA A 302 -5.95 -3.41 17.28
N ARG A 303 -6.70 -2.36 17.52
CA ARG A 303 -7.35 -2.10 18.81
C ARG A 303 -8.43 -3.13 19.16
N ALA A 304 -9.02 -3.81 18.18
CA ALA A 304 -10.07 -4.79 18.42
C ALA A 304 -9.53 -6.18 18.84
N ASP A 305 -8.31 -6.55 18.40
CA ASP A 305 -7.75 -7.88 18.65
C ASP A 305 -6.90 -8.02 19.93
N LEU A 306 -6.54 -6.90 20.57
CA LEU A 306 -5.72 -6.94 21.79
C LEU A 306 -6.52 -7.21 23.07
N ASP A 307 -7.86 -7.26 23.01
CA ASP A 307 -8.74 -7.53 24.15
C ASP A 307 -9.11 -9.02 24.29
N THR A 308 -8.62 -9.89 23.42
CA THR A 308 -8.71 -11.34 23.64
C THR A 308 -7.62 -11.80 24.61
N ARG A 309 -7.92 -11.70 25.89
CA ARG A 309 -7.23 -12.37 26.97
C ARG A 309 -7.09 -13.85 26.60
N PRO A 310 -5.89 -14.48 26.70
CA PRO A 310 -5.77 -15.91 26.49
C PRO A 310 -6.68 -16.62 27.50
N PRO A 311 -7.38 -17.70 27.12
CA PRO A 311 -8.21 -18.45 28.04
C PRO A 311 -7.34 -18.90 29.22
N SER A 312 -7.77 -18.53 30.42
CA SER A 312 -7.17 -18.98 31.66
C SER A 312 -7.16 -20.52 31.65
N LEU A 313 -5.96 -21.09 31.78
CA LEU A 313 -5.82 -22.51 32.08
C LEU A 313 -6.51 -22.76 33.42
N GLU A 314 -7.76 -23.15 33.40
CA GLU A 314 -8.43 -23.71 34.56
C GLU A 314 -7.70 -24.99 34.93
N ARG A 315 -7.09 -24.95 36.13
CA ARG A 315 -6.51 -26.12 36.79
C ARG A 315 -7.59 -27.18 36.91
N ALA A 316 -7.40 -28.31 36.23
CA ALA A 316 -8.11 -29.52 36.51
C ALA A 316 -7.84 -29.95 37.95
N ALA A 317 -8.74 -29.66 38.86
CA ALA A 317 -8.75 -30.20 40.20
C ALA A 317 -9.15 -31.67 40.10
N THR A 318 -8.16 -32.53 40.25
CA THR A 318 -8.32 -33.97 40.44
C THR A 318 -9.01 -34.22 41.78
N THR A 319 -10.32 -34.51 41.77
CA THR A 319 -11.00 -35.11 42.90
C THR A 319 -10.79 -36.63 42.86
N ALA A 320 -9.84 -37.06 43.62
CA ALA A 320 -9.70 -38.48 43.97
C ALA A 320 -10.81 -38.86 44.95
N THR A 321 -11.79 -39.62 44.49
CA THR A 321 -12.78 -40.27 45.34
C THR A 321 -12.25 -41.66 45.70
N THR A 322 -11.87 -41.83 46.94
CA THR A 322 -11.54 -43.12 47.56
C THR A 322 -12.84 -43.86 47.85
N PRO A 323 -13.01 -45.14 47.49
CA PRO A 323 -14.15 -45.93 47.98
C PRO A 323 -13.83 -46.50 49.36
N ARG A 324 -14.69 -46.22 50.35
CA ARG A 324 -14.77 -46.98 51.57
C ARG A 324 -15.69 -48.19 51.34
N LYS A 325 -15.16 -49.36 51.72
CA LYS A 325 -15.83 -50.64 52.00
C LYS A 325 -17.22 -50.84 51.50
#